data_d8693d3311c885986e89e7f3da256c87
#
_entry.id   d8693d3311c885986e89e7f3da256c87
#
_cell.length_a   1.000
_cell.length_b   1.000
_cell.length_c   1.000
_cell.angle_alpha   90.00
_cell.angle_beta   90.00
_cell.angle_gamma   90.00
#
_symmetry.space_group_name_H-M   'P 1'
#
loop_
_entity.id
_entity.type
_entity.pdbx_description
1 polymer ?
#
loop_
_entity_poly.entity_id
_entity_poly.type
_entity_poly.pdbx_seq_one_letter_code
_entity_poly.pdbx_strand_id
1 'polypeptide(L)'
;VLANLNALASAEWCKKQFGLEKPIGRIPMNKLNQWGGSLSIGHPFGATGGRLLTMAANRLQHGGGKYAILAACAAGAHGHAMLIKRYETTEQKVKSAAKNVIEKAEEKLEDLKEKIK
;
A
#
# COMPACT_ATOMS: atom_id res chain seq x y z
N VAL A 1 7.70 -7.43 -12.53
CA VAL A 1 7.60 -6.57 -11.33
C VAL A 1 8.44 -5.32 -11.53
N LEU A 2 9.77 -5.40 -11.71
CA LEU A 2 10.65 -4.22 -11.77
C LEU A 2 10.24 -3.24 -12.89
N ALA A 3 9.89 -3.72 -14.08
CA ALA A 3 9.40 -2.88 -15.18
C ALA A 3 8.17 -2.05 -14.76
N ASN A 4 7.20 -2.68 -14.08
CA ASN A 4 6.01 -1.99 -13.61
C ASN A 4 6.35 -0.90 -12.55
N LEU A 5 7.28 -1.20 -11.64
CA LEU A 5 7.74 -0.23 -10.64
C LEU A 5 8.43 0.97 -11.28
N ASN A 6 9.26 0.73 -12.30
CA ASN A 6 9.93 1.79 -13.06
C ASN A 6 8.93 2.62 -13.86
N ALA A 7 7.93 1.98 -14.48
CA ALA A 7 6.87 2.66 -15.22
C ALA A 7 6.08 3.61 -14.30
N LEU A 8 5.64 3.14 -13.13
CA LEU A 8 4.91 3.97 -12.16
C LEU A 8 5.75 5.14 -11.60
N ALA A 9 7.08 5.00 -11.59
CA ALA A 9 8.01 6.05 -11.19
C ALA A 9 8.37 7.03 -12.33
N SER A 10 7.99 6.76 -13.58
CA SER A 10 8.24 7.60 -14.73
C SER A 10 7.13 8.63 -14.95
N ALA A 11 7.47 9.92 -14.92
CA ALA A 11 6.52 11.00 -15.22
C ALA A 11 6.03 10.92 -16.67
N GLU A 12 6.94 10.65 -17.62
CA GLU A 12 6.61 10.52 -19.05
C GLU A 12 5.62 9.36 -19.28
N TRP A 13 5.88 8.20 -18.69
CA TRP A 13 4.99 7.04 -18.80
C TRP A 13 3.61 7.31 -18.18
N CYS A 14 3.59 7.89 -16.97
CA CYS A 14 2.34 8.23 -16.28
C CYS A 14 1.52 9.29 -17.04
N LYS A 15 2.16 10.27 -17.65
CA LYS A 15 1.51 11.25 -18.51
C LYS A 15 0.91 10.58 -19.75
N LYS A 16 1.67 9.73 -20.43
CA LYS A 16 1.23 9.04 -21.64
C LYS A 16 0.08 8.06 -21.39
N GLN A 17 0.12 7.31 -20.29
CA GLN A 17 -0.84 6.23 -20.03
C GLN A 17 -2.08 6.71 -19.25
N PHE A 18 -1.93 7.66 -18.35
CA PHE A 18 -2.97 8.09 -17.42
C PHE A 18 -3.30 9.58 -17.50
N GLY A 19 -2.58 10.36 -18.29
CA GLY A 19 -2.75 11.82 -18.35
C GLY A 19 -2.29 12.56 -17.07
N LEU A 20 -1.49 11.90 -16.23
CA LEU A 20 -1.03 12.49 -14.98
C LEU A 20 0.18 13.41 -15.21
N GLU A 21 0.17 14.61 -14.65
CA GLU A 21 1.30 15.54 -14.73
C GLU A 21 2.50 15.11 -13.87
N LYS A 22 2.27 14.26 -12.86
CA LYS A 22 3.31 13.74 -11.94
C LYS A 22 3.31 12.22 -11.96
N PRO A 23 4.46 11.56 -11.71
CA PRO A 23 4.51 10.12 -11.57
C PRO A 23 3.69 9.68 -10.35
N ILE A 24 3.14 8.47 -10.41
CA ILE A 24 2.50 7.82 -9.25
C ILE A 24 3.53 7.65 -8.13
N GLY A 25 4.79 7.39 -8.51
CA GLY A 25 5.90 7.34 -7.59
C GLY A 25 6.52 5.95 -7.47
N ARG A 26 7.58 5.88 -6.67
CA ARG A 26 8.32 4.63 -6.43
C ARG A 26 7.73 3.89 -5.24
N ILE A 27 7.31 2.65 -5.44
CA ILE A 27 6.84 1.79 -4.35
C ILE A 27 8.05 1.34 -3.52
N PRO A 28 8.07 1.58 -2.20
CA PRO A 28 9.15 1.11 -1.34
C PRO A 28 9.24 -0.41 -1.32
N MET A 29 10.45 -0.96 -1.45
CA MET A 29 10.67 -2.41 -1.48
C MET A 29 10.23 -3.12 -0.20
N ASN A 30 10.30 -2.45 0.94
CA ASN A 30 9.80 -2.97 2.22
C ASN A 30 8.25 -3.01 2.32
N LYS A 31 7.54 -2.56 1.28
CA LYS A 31 6.08 -2.69 1.18
C LYS A 31 5.64 -3.64 0.07
N LEU A 32 6.59 -4.15 -0.71
CA LEU A 32 6.31 -4.99 -1.87
C LEU A 32 6.54 -6.47 -1.53
N ASN A 33 5.52 -7.30 -1.72
CA ASN A 33 5.59 -8.77 -1.66
C ASN A 33 6.38 -9.35 -0.47
N GLN A 34 6.27 -8.75 0.72
CA GLN A 34 7.09 -9.11 1.88
C GLN A 34 6.90 -10.56 2.35
N TRP A 35 5.74 -11.14 2.11
CA TRP A 35 5.44 -12.55 2.41
C TRP A 35 5.46 -13.42 1.16
N GLY A 36 6.11 -12.93 0.10
CA GLY A 36 6.19 -13.58 -1.19
C GLY A 36 5.03 -13.24 -2.12
N GLY A 37 5.17 -13.67 -3.36
CA GLY A 37 4.20 -13.53 -4.43
C GLY A 37 4.38 -14.69 -5.41
N SER A 38 3.71 -14.64 -6.57
CA SER A 38 3.75 -15.73 -7.54
C SER A 38 5.14 -16.05 -8.06
N LEU A 39 6.05 -15.06 -8.09
CA LEU A 39 7.44 -15.28 -8.55
C LEU A 39 8.27 -16.08 -7.53
N SER A 40 8.01 -15.93 -6.24
CA SER A 40 8.80 -16.55 -5.17
C SER A 40 8.21 -17.87 -4.66
N ILE A 41 6.88 -17.99 -4.63
CA ILE A 41 6.20 -19.15 -4.04
C ILE A 41 5.27 -19.88 -5.02
N GLY A 42 5.39 -19.59 -6.32
CA GLY A 42 4.65 -20.27 -7.38
C GLY A 42 3.26 -19.69 -7.67
N HIS A 43 2.64 -20.22 -8.71
CA HIS A 43 1.36 -19.74 -9.23
C HIS A 43 0.39 -20.89 -9.50
N PRO A 44 -0.26 -21.46 -8.46
CA PRO A 44 -1.35 -22.44 -8.66
C PRO A 44 -2.57 -21.71 -9.23
N PHE A 45 -2.97 -22.09 -10.45
CA PHE A 45 -4.14 -21.52 -11.11
C PHE A 45 -5.40 -21.70 -10.26
N GLY A 46 -6.24 -20.66 -10.22
CA GLY A 46 -7.45 -20.68 -9.40
C GLY A 46 -7.23 -20.41 -7.89
N ALA A 47 -6.03 -20.64 -7.36
CA ALA A 47 -5.73 -20.44 -5.93
C ALA A 47 -4.94 -19.16 -5.64
N THR A 48 -4.17 -18.63 -6.59
CA THR A 48 -3.29 -17.48 -6.36
C THR A 48 -4.04 -16.23 -5.91
N GLY A 49 -5.19 -15.93 -6.51
CA GLY A 49 -6.01 -14.78 -6.12
C GLY A 49 -6.43 -14.85 -4.65
N GLY A 50 -6.98 -15.98 -4.22
CA GLY A 50 -7.37 -16.24 -2.83
C GLY A 50 -6.18 -16.14 -1.87
N ARG A 51 -5.05 -16.75 -2.25
CA ARG A 51 -3.80 -16.67 -1.46
C ARG A 51 -3.32 -15.23 -1.29
N LEU A 52 -3.23 -14.44 -2.37
CA LEU A 52 -2.78 -13.06 -2.30
C LEU A 52 -3.73 -12.23 -1.42
N LEU A 53 -5.03 -12.42 -1.55
CA LEU A 53 -6.03 -11.74 -0.74
C LEU A 53 -5.86 -12.07 0.75
N THR A 54 -5.77 -13.35 1.09
CA THR A 54 -5.58 -13.81 2.47
C THR A 54 -4.27 -13.29 3.07
N MET A 55 -3.18 -13.36 2.32
CA MET A 55 -1.88 -12.85 2.78
C MET A 55 -1.93 -11.33 3.01
N ALA A 56 -2.53 -10.57 2.12
CA ALA A 56 -2.66 -9.12 2.27
C ALA A 56 -3.56 -8.75 3.45
N ALA A 57 -4.67 -9.45 3.65
CA ALA A 57 -5.56 -9.25 4.80
C ALA A 57 -4.83 -9.52 6.12
N ASN A 58 -4.11 -10.64 6.21
CA ASN A 58 -3.31 -10.99 7.39
C ASN A 58 -2.20 -9.94 7.65
N ARG A 59 -1.51 -9.48 6.62
CA ARG A 59 -0.49 -8.43 6.76
C ARG A 59 -1.08 -7.12 7.27
N LEU A 60 -2.25 -6.73 6.81
CA LEU A 60 -2.93 -5.53 7.30
C LEU A 60 -3.30 -5.67 8.78
N GLN A 61 -3.71 -6.86 9.21
CA GLN A 61 -4.05 -7.11 10.62
C GLN A 61 -2.82 -7.09 11.53
N HIS A 62 -1.72 -7.75 11.14
CA HIS A 62 -0.53 -7.90 11.99
C HIS A 62 0.46 -6.74 11.84
N GLY A 63 0.59 -6.16 10.64
CA GLY A 63 1.57 -5.12 10.32
C GLY A 63 1.09 -3.68 10.50
N GLY A 64 -0.13 -3.46 10.98
CA GLY A 64 -0.67 -2.12 11.25
C GLY A 64 -1.00 -1.29 9.99
N GLY A 65 -0.85 -1.82 8.79
CA GLY A 65 -1.21 -1.15 7.55
C GLY A 65 -2.71 -0.86 7.44
N LYS A 66 -3.08 0.17 6.69
CA LYS A 66 -4.50 0.54 6.48
C LYS A 66 -5.03 0.01 5.15
N TYR A 67 -4.22 0.04 4.11
CA TYR A 67 -4.58 -0.38 2.76
C TYR A 67 -3.56 -1.34 2.18
N ALA A 68 -4.01 -2.25 1.32
CA ALA A 68 -3.15 -3.04 0.47
C ALA A 68 -3.72 -3.10 -0.95
N ILE A 69 -2.82 -3.08 -1.94
CA ILE A 69 -3.15 -3.27 -3.35
C ILE A 69 -2.64 -4.64 -3.76
N LEU A 70 -3.52 -5.42 -4.36
CA LEU A 70 -3.19 -6.67 -5.01
C LEU A 70 -3.29 -6.46 -6.51
N ALA A 71 -2.35 -7.02 -7.27
CA ALA A 71 -2.40 -7.01 -8.71
C ALA A 71 -1.96 -8.37 -9.25
N ALA A 72 -2.67 -8.87 -10.22
CA ALA A 72 -2.38 -10.12 -10.89
C ALA A 72 -2.66 -9.99 -12.38
N CYS A 73 -1.84 -10.62 -13.22
CA CYS A 73 -2.17 -10.83 -14.61
C CYS A 73 -3.00 -12.12 -14.75
N ALA A 74 -3.79 -12.18 -15.82
CA ALA A 74 -4.51 -13.37 -16.23
C ALA A 74 -4.15 -13.71 -17.68
N ALA A 75 -4.33 -14.96 -18.04
CA ALA A 75 -4.13 -15.42 -19.42
C ALA A 75 -4.98 -14.58 -20.41
N GLY A 76 -4.48 -14.40 -21.63
CA GLY A 76 -5.14 -13.56 -22.64
C GLY A 76 -4.90 -12.06 -22.46
N ALA A 77 -3.77 -11.66 -21.88
CA ALA A 77 -3.36 -10.27 -21.66
C ALA A 77 -4.34 -9.46 -20.77
N HIS A 78 -5.08 -10.14 -19.90
CA HIS A 78 -5.92 -9.49 -18.91
C HIS A 78 -5.13 -9.14 -17.65
N GLY A 79 -5.57 -8.11 -16.94
CA GLY A 79 -5.05 -7.73 -15.64
C GLY A 79 -6.20 -7.51 -14.64
N HIS A 80 -5.93 -7.81 -13.39
CA HIS A 80 -6.85 -7.56 -12.30
C HIS A 80 -6.11 -6.84 -11.17
N ALA A 81 -6.76 -5.82 -10.59
CA ALA A 81 -6.25 -5.15 -9.42
C ALA A 81 -7.37 -5.00 -8.39
N MET A 82 -7.02 -5.10 -7.12
CA MET A 82 -7.93 -4.95 -6.00
C MET A 82 -7.29 -4.10 -4.91
N LEU A 83 -8.02 -3.12 -4.43
CA LEU A 83 -7.68 -2.36 -3.22
C LEU A 83 -8.48 -2.93 -2.05
N ILE A 84 -7.79 -3.33 -1.00
CA ILE A 84 -8.42 -3.74 0.25
C ILE A 84 -8.05 -2.79 1.38
N LYS A 85 -8.95 -2.66 2.33
CA LYS A 85 -8.79 -1.83 3.52
C LYS A 85 -8.93 -2.70 4.76
N ARG A 86 -8.05 -2.50 5.75
CA ARG A 86 -8.18 -3.14 7.05
C ARG A 86 -9.50 -2.72 7.69
N TYR A 87 -10.29 -3.69 8.16
CA TYR A 87 -11.42 -3.41 9.01
C TYR A 87 -10.93 -2.97 10.38
N GLU A 88 -11.46 -1.86 10.87
CA GLU A 88 -11.21 -1.37 12.21
C GLU A 88 -12.52 -1.39 13.00
N THR A 89 -12.50 -2.00 14.18
CA THR A 89 -13.63 -1.92 15.11
C THR A 89 -13.81 -0.48 15.60
N THR A 90 -14.98 -0.17 16.15
CA THR A 90 -15.27 1.17 16.68
C THR A 90 -14.25 1.56 17.76
N GLU A 91 -13.86 0.63 18.62
CA GLU A 91 -12.83 0.83 19.65
C GLU A 91 -11.46 1.17 19.06
N GLN A 92 -11.04 0.47 18.00
CA GLN A 92 -9.79 0.73 17.31
C GLN A 92 -9.80 2.08 16.59
N LYS A 93 -10.95 2.48 16.02
CA LYS A 93 -11.11 3.81 15.41
C LYS A 93 -10.97 4.93 16.43
N VAL A 94 -11.56 4.79 17.60
CA VAL A 94 -11.44 5.77 18.69
C VAL A 94 -9.99 5.87 19.18
N LYS A 95 -9.31 4.72 19.39
CA LYS A 95 -7.91 4.69 19.81
C LYS A 95 -6.98 5.31 18.76
N SER A 96 -7.19 5.02 17.47
CA SER A 96 -6.37 5.60 16.41
C SER A 96 -6.61 7.10 16.23
N ALA A 97 -7.85 7.56 16.39
CA ALA A 97 -8.18 8.99 16.36
C ALA A 97 -7.55 9.74 17.55
N ALA A 98 -7.63 9.18 18.76
CA ALA A 98 -7.00 9.76 19.95
C ALA A 98 -5.47 9.85 19.78
N LYS A 99 -4.83 8.79 19.27
CA LYS A 99 -3.39 8.80 18.99
C LYS A 99 -2.99 9.90 18.02
N ASN A 100 -3.71 10.06 16.91
CA ASN A 100 -3.45 11.10 15.92
C ASN A 100 -3.61 12.53 16.49
N VAL A 101 -4.53 12.73 17.44
CA VAL A 101 -4.70 14.02 18.12
C VAL A 101 -3.51 14.31 19.03
N ILE A 102 -3.03 13.31 19.77
CA ILE A 102 -1.86 13.43 20.65
C ILE A 102 -0.61 13.75 19.83
N GLU A 103 -0.32 13.00 18.76
CA GLU A 103 0.84 13.22 17.88
C GLU A 103 0.83 14.64 17.29
N LYS A 104 -0.32 15.12 16.83
CA LYS A 104 -0.45 16.51 16.32
C LYS A 104 -0.28 17.57 17.40
N ALA A 105 -0.65 17.28 18.64
CA ALA A 105 -0.45 18.18 19.76
C ALA A 105 1.03 18.24 20.15
N GLU A 106 1.72 17.11 20.15
CA GLU A 106 3.15 17.01 20.41
C GLU A 106 3.97 17.74 19.34
N GLU A 107 3.65 17.56 18.06
CA GLU A 107 4.29 18.25 16.94
C GLU A 107 4.13 19.78 17.05
N LYS A 108 2.91 20.24 17.39
CA LYS A 108 2.68 21.68 17.63
C LYS A 108 3.44 22.23 18.84
N LEU A 109 3.59 21.42 19.88
CA LEU A 109 4.34 21.81 21.08
C LEU A 109 5.84 21.93 20.80
N GLU A 110 6.38 21.04 19.96
CA GLU A 110 7.77 21.11 19.51
C GLU A 110 8.04 22.33 18.64
N ASP A 111 7.17 22.62 17.67
CA ASP A 111 7.22 23.84 16.86
C ASP A 111 7.18 25.14 17.71
N LEU A 112 6.38 25.14 18.77
CA LEU A 112 6.32 26.29 19.67
C LEU A 112 7.59 26.43 20.52
N LYS A 113 8.18 25.32 20.96
CA LYS A 113 9.45 25.33 21.70
C LYS A 113 10.63 25.84 20.84
N GLU A 114 10.64 25.52 19.53
CA GLU A 114 11.67 26.05 18.61
C GLU A 114 11.52 27.57 18.38
N LYS A 115 10.30 28.08 18.37
CA LYS A 115 10.03 29.52 18.16
C LYS A 115 10.30 30.39 19.39
N ILE A 116 10.46 29.78 20.57
CA ILE A 116 10.74 30.48 21.85
C ILE A 116 12.25 30.51 22.16
N LYS A 117 13.06 29.74 21.42
CA LYS A 117 14.53 29.79 21.49
C LYS A 117 15.07 30.84 20.54
#